data_22f1e52cf187f91413f8a092b4edf334
#
_entry.id   22f1e52cf187f91413f8a092b4edf334
#
_cell.length_a   1.000
_cell.length_b   1.000
_cell.length_c   1.000
_cell.angle_alpha   90.00
_cell.angle_beta   90.00
_cell.angle_gamma   90.00
#
_symmetry.space_group_name_H-M   'P 1'
#
loop_
_entity.id
_entity.type
_entity.pdbx_description
1 polymer ?
#
loop_
_entity_poly.entity_id
_entity_poly.type
_entity_poly.pdbx_seq_one_letter_code
_entity_poly.pdbx_strand_id
1 'polypeptide(L)'
;AWAELLAAEPNLTVITGARARDVRVSAGAGRPAVTGVSVEVAPGRSFEIESKVTIDCTGSGEVAVAAGCTALYGRDARSDFGEPSAPEQADDWVQAVTWMYFVQRLPGASPVTEGLPLGVSVKTGIPPRGHVGVWPSEEAQRHPDAGLYLHWGCAVPCRDTRNPVELARSHQLAYQAMERDHAVLHEHGYTVHLAPRIGVREANRIVGEYVITENDIRNSVFPPDTVAVADYGLDIWKPPAKKKHARGGHGEDGTVEVFGLETARYGIPYRALVPRDVDGLLVAGKCMSGTHIAQSSFRVQPIVAGAGQAAGVAAALAAKHQRRPRDLEAEEIRRLLSRPDQHLQLAFD
;
A
#
# COMPACT_ATOMS: atom_id res chain seq x y z
N ALA A 1 18.03 -8.40 4.26
CA ALA A 1 18.14 -6.96 3.94
C ALA A 1 17.51 -6.09 5.05
N TRP A 2 16.15 -6.00 5.19
CA TRP A 2 15.56 -5.12 6.23
C TRP A 2 15.98 -5.47 7.65
N ALA A 3 16.02 -6.75 8.02
CA ALA A 3 16.45 -7.17 9.37
C ALA A 3 17.90 -6.76 9.69
N GLU A 4 18.79 -6.79 8.72
CA GLU A 4 20.18 -6.36 8.86
C GLU A 4 20.30 -4.85 9.05
N LEU A 5 19.55 -4.05 8.26
CA LEU A 5 19.49 -2.60 8.40
C LEU A 5 18.95 -2.20 9.78
N LEU A 6 17.86 -2.82 10.23
CA LEU A 6 17.28 -2.56 11.54
C LEU A 6 18.22 -2.94 12.69
N ALA A 7 18.93 -4.06 12.57
CA ALA A 7 19.88 -4.51 13.57
C ALA A 7 21.13 -3.63 13.67
N ALA A 8 21.46 -2.89 12.62
CA ALA A 8 22.60 -1.98 12.60
C ALA A 8 22.34 -0.64 13.34
N GLU A 9 21.07 -0.33 13.66
CA GLU A 9 20.68 0.91 14.30
C GLU A 9 20.64 0.79 15.84
N PRO A 10 21.62 1.33 16.55
CA PRO A 10 21.78 1.09 18.00
C PRO A 10 20.68 1.74 18.85
N ASN A 11 19.98 2.74 18.32
CA ASN A 11 18.90 3.45 19.02
C ASN A 11 17.50 2.94 18.62
N LEU A 12 17.42 1.85 17.86
CA LEU A 12 16.18 1.28 17.41
C LEU A 12 15.81 0.03 18.22
N THR A 13 14.61 0.03 18.80
CA THR A 13 14.01 -1.16 19.42
C THR A 13 12.95 -1.72 18.48
N VAL A 14 13.12 -2.97 18.05
CA VAL A 14 12.17 -3.69 17.21
C VAL A 14 11.39 -4.69 18.06
N ILE A 15 10.06 -4.56 18.10
CA ILE A 15 9.18 -5.46 18.84
C ILE A 15 8.35 -6.24 17.82
N THR A 16 8.67 -7.52 17.67
CA THR A 16 7.96 -8.43 16.75
C THR A 16 6.81 -9.15 17.46
N GLY A 17 5.83 -9.66 16.67
CA GLY A 17 4.66 -10.33 17.23
C GLY A 17 3.74 -9.39 18.02
N ALA A 18 3.88 -8.09 17.83
CA ALA A 18 3.17 -7.05 18.54
C ALA A 18 2.13 -6.36 17.65
N ARG A 19 1.05 -5.91 18.26
CA ARG A 19 -0.03 -5.15 17.59
C ARG A 19 -0.43 -3.94 18.44
N ALA A 20 -0.53 -2.77 17.83
CA ALA A 20 -1.17 -1.62 18.43
C ALA A 20 -2.67 -1.92 18.66
N ARG A 21 -3.15 -1.67 19.86
CA ARG A 21 -4.54 -1.97 20.28
C ARG A 21 -5.32 -0.71 20.58
N ASP A 22 -4.68 0.25 21.20
CA ASP A 22 -5.32 1.49 21.61
C ASP A 22 -4.33 2.64 21.46
N VAL A 23 -4.85 3.85 21.41
CA VAL A 23 -4.07 5.07 21.20
C VAL A 23 -4.39 6.05 22.32
N ARG A 24 -3.36 6.52 23.01
CA ARG A 24 -3.52 7.56 24.02
C ARG A 24 -3.51 8.92 23.34
N VAL A 25 -4.63 9.62 23.49
CA VAL A 25 -4.81 10.96 22.95
C VAL A 25 -5.02 11.94 24.12
N SER A 26 -4.23 13.01 24.17
CA SER A 26 -4.42 14.08 25.13
C SER A 26 -5.53 15.01 24.70
N ALA A 27 -6.44 15.32 25.64
CA ALA A 27 -7.40 16.40 25.46
C ALA A 27 -6.73 17.71 25.91
N GLY A 28 -6.58 18.67 24.99
CA GLY A 28 -6.06 20.01 25.28
C GLY A 28 -7.00 21.09 24.77
N ALA A 29 -6.71 22.35 25.07
CA ALA A 29 -7.45 23.51 24.56
C ALA A 29 -7.33 23.71 23.03
N GLY A 30 -6.66 22.82 22.35
CA GLY A 30 -6.44 22.83 20.89
C GLY A 30 -6.82 21.49 20.27
N ARG A 31 -6.12 21.16 19.16
CA ARG A 31 -6.26 19.88 18.47
C ARG A 31 -5.79 18.74 19.40
N PRO A 32 -6.50 17.59 19.47
CA PRO A 32 -6.06 16.45 20.25
C PRO A 32 -4.69 15.97 19.75
N ALA A 33 -3.85 15.43 20.64
CA ALA A 33 -2.51 14.96 20.28
C ALA A 33 -2.27 13.52 20.73
N VAL A 34 -1.71 12.69 19.86
CA VAL A 34 -1.24 11.36 20.21
C VAL A 34 -0.03 11.48 21.12
N THR A 35 -0.08 10.81 22.27
CA THR A 35 1.00 10.78 23.30
C THR A 35 1.54 9.39 23.54
N GLY A 36 0.98 8.37 22.90
CA GLY A 36 1.42 7.00 23.05
C GLY A 36 0.45 5.98 22.46
N VAL A 37 0.86 4.74 22.49
CA VAL A 37 0.07 3.60 22.01
C VAL A 37 0.13 2.45 23.00
N SER A 38 -0.97 1.71 23.16
CA SER A 38 -1.00 0.43 23.84
C SER A 38 -0.67 -0.68 22.85
N VAL A 39 0.28 -1.53 23.21
CA VAL A 39 0.80 -2.61 22.34
C VAL A 39 0.55 -3.95 23.02
N GLU A 40 -0.18 -4.83 22.33
CA GLU A 40 -0.38 -6.22 22.73
C GLU A 40 0.66 -7.12 22.08
N VAL A 41 1.35 -7.92 22.86
CA VAL A 41 2.38 -8.89 22.42
C VAL A 41 1.91 -10.35 22.52
N ALA A 42 0.84 -10.60 23.28
CA ALA A 42 0.14 -11.88 23.37
C ALA A 42 -1.25 -11.62 23.95
N PRO A 43 -2.22 -12.54 23.80
CA PRO A 43 -3.55 -12.38 24.39
C PRO A 43 -3.49 -12.02 25.87
N GLY A 44 -4.03 -10.85 26.23
CA GLY A 44 -4.04 -10.34 27.59
C GLY A 44 -2.68 -9.80 28.12
N ARG A 45 -1.66 -9.71 27.26
CA ARG A 45 -0.36 -9.11 27.61
C ARG A 45 -0.12 -7.87 26.77
N SER A 46 -0.32 -6.73 27.36
CA SER A 46 -0.07 -5.42 26.74
C SER A 46 0.81 -4.54 27.62
N PHE A 47 1.41 -3.55 26.99
CA PHE A 47 2.16 -2.48 27.67
C PHE A 47 1.97 -1.17 26.89
N GLU A 48 2.22 -0.06 27.57
CA GLU A 48 2.12 1.28 27.01
C GLU A 48 3.47 1.77 26.50
N ILE A 49 3.46 2.41 25.32
CA ILE A 49 4.60 3.14 24.79
C ILE A 49 4.23 4.62 24.76
N GLU A 50 4.93 5.42 25.55
CA GLU A 50 4.84 6.88 25.47
C GLU A 50 5.71 7.38 24.30
N SER A 51 5.18 8.31 23.53
CA SER A 51 5.89 8.85 22.37
C SER A 51 5.74 10.36 22.27
N LYS A 52 6.79 11.02 21.82
CA LYS A 52 6.74 12.44 21.44
C LYS A 52 6.06 12.61 20.07
N VAL A 53 6.31 11.66 19.18
CA VAL A 53 5.68 11.57 17.85
C VAL A 53 5.45 10.11 17.53
N THR A 54 4.27 9.78 17.02
CA THR A 54 3.92 8.46 16.51
C THR A 54 3.86 8.51 14.99
N ILE A 55 4.29 7.45 14.30
CA ILE A 55 4.12 7.30 12.85
C ILE A 55 3.27 6.06 12.60
N ASP A 56 2.09 6.24 12.01
CA ASP A 56 1.26 5.11 11.58
C ASP A 56 1.73 4.61 10.21
N CYS A 57 2.37 3.45 10.20
CA CYS A 57 2.76 2.71 9.01
C CYS A 57 2.01 1.37 8.89
N THR A 58 0.85 1.22 9.52
CA THR A 58 0.06 -0.03 9.49
C THR A 58 -0.44 -0.38 8.09
N GLY A 59 -0.45 0.59 7.19
CA GLY A 59 -0.98 0.47 5.83
C GLY A 59 -2.50 0.42 5.76
N SER A 60 -3.19 0.32 6.90
CA SER A 60 -4.65 0.45 7.05
C SER A 60 -5.06 1.68 7.86
N GLY A 61 -4.08 2.43 8.41
CA GLY A 61 -4.35 3.62 9.21
C GLY A 61 -5.01 3.30 10.55
N GLU A 62 -4.78 2.11 11.11
CA GLU A 62 -5.45 1.66 12.34
C GLU A 62 -5.17 2.58 13.54
N VAL A 63 -3.92 3.03 13.68
CA VAL A 63 -3.54 3.95 14.77
C VAL A 63 -4.18 5.33 14.58
N ALA A 64 -4.16 5.84 13.36
CA ALA A 64 -4.75 7.14 13.04
C ALA A 64 -6.28 7.14 13.24
N VAL A 65 -6.97 6.09 12.80
CA VAL A 65 -8.42 5.94 13.03
C VAL A 65 -8.73 5.83 14.52
N ALA A 66 -7.96 5.04 15.28
CA ALA A 66 -8.11 4.95 16.73
C ALA A 66 -7.83 6.27 17.46
N ALA A 67 -6.96 7.13 16.90
CA ALA A 67 -6.71 8.48 17.40
C ALA A 67 -7.83 9.49 17.05
N GLY A 68 -8.83 9.10 16.26
CA GLY A 68 -9.95 9.96 15.85
C GLY A 68 -9.71 10.73 14.55
N CYS A 69 -8.74 10.34 13.74
CA CYS A 69 -8.51 10.95 12.42
C CYS A 69 -9.64 10.61 11.44
N THR A 70 -10.05 11.58 10.64
CA THR A 70 -10.94 11.36 9.49
C THR A 70 -10.26 10.45 8.46
N ALA A 71 -10.99 9.46 7.99
CA ALA A 71 -10.52 8.53 6.96
C ALA A 71 -11.50 8.47 5.79
N LEU A 72 -10.97 8.40 4.58
CA LEU A 72 -11.68 8.05 3.35
C LEU A 72 -11.63 6.53 3.17
N TYR A 73 -12.66 5.96 2.56
CA TYR A 73 -12.75 4.55 2.23
C TYR A 73 -13.62 4.36 0.99
N GLY A 74 -13.26 3.41 0.12
CA GLY A 74 -13.98 3.22 -1.12
C GLY A 74 -13.65 4.28 -2.17
N ARG A 75 -14.52 4.43 -3.18
CA ARG A 75 -14.34 5.42 -4.24
C ARG A 75 -14.94 6.75 -3.85
N ASP A 76 -14.17 7.81 -4.06
CA ASP A 76 -14.62 9.18 -3.88
C ASP A 76 -15.50 9.62 -5.05
N ALA A 77 -16.49 10.49 -4.84
CA ALA A 77 -17.29 11.04 -5.93
C ALA A 77 -16.48 12.05 -6.76
N ARG A 78 -16.81 12.16 -8.05
CA ARG A 78 -16.18 13.16 -8.92
C ARG A 78 -16.31 14.58 -8.38
N SER A 79 -17.45 14.90 -7.76
CA SER A 79 -17.71 16.21 -7.15
C SER A 79 -16.80 16.52 -5.95
N ASP A 80 -16.25 15.51 -5.27
CA ASP A 80 -15.47 15.71 -4.04
C ASP A 80 -14.09 16.31 -4.32
N PHE A 81 -13.44 15.83 -5.42
CA PHE A 81 -12.06 16.22 -5.75
C PHE A 81 -11.90 16.65 -7.22
N GLY A 82 -12.96 16.67 -8.03
CA GLY A 82 -12.90 17.06 -9.45
C GLY A 82 -12.11 16.07 -10.31
N GLU A 83 -12.02 14.82 -9.91
CA GLU A 83 -11.25 13.79 -10.61
C GLU A 83 -12.00 13.27 -11.85
N PRO A 84 -11.38 13.31 -13.06
CA PRO A 84 -12.07 12.94 -14.29
C PRO A 84 -12.45 11.46 -14.36
N SER A 85 -11.71 10.58 -13.66
CA SER A 85 -11.96 9.13 -13.67
C SER A 85 -12.82 8.65 -12.50
N ALA A 86 -13.17 9.51 -11.56
CA ALA A 86 -14.01 9.16 -10.42
C ALA A 86 -15.47 8.91 -10.83
N PRO A 87 -16.21 8.06 -10.13
CA PRO A 87 -17.63 7.88 -10.34
C PRO A 87 -18.41 9.16 -10.01
N GLU A 88 -19.63 9.26 -10.50
CA GLU A 88 -20.51 10.40 -10.17
C GLU A 88 -20.90 10.43 -8.68
N GLN A 89 -21.02 9.25 -8.07
CA GLN A 89 -21.36 9.09 -6.66
C GLN A 89 -20.32 8.24 -5.97
N ALA A 90 -19.96 8.60 -4.74
CA ALA A 90 -19.08 7.79 -3.90
C ALA A 90 -19.70 6.44 -3.55
N ASP A 91 -18.87 5.43 -3.40
CA ASP A 91 -19.28 4.10 -2.93
C ASP A 91 -18.17 3.40 -2.13
N ASP A 92 -18.51 2.27 -1.49
CA ASP A 92 -17.59 1.48 -0.67
C ASP A 92 -16.68 0.53 -1.47
N TRP A 93 -16.59 0.69 -2.78
CA TRP A 93 -15.83 -0.19 -3.63
C TRP A 93 -14.31 0.04 -3.46
N VAL A 94 -13.58 -1.03 -3.17
CA VAL A 94 -12.11 -1.02 -3.03
C VAL A 94 -11.44 -1.93 -4.05
N GLN A 95 -10.15 -1.69 -4.26
CA GLN A 95 -9.36 -2.51 -5.17
C GLN A 95 -9.32 -3.98 -4.71
N ALA A 96 -9.28 -4.90 -5.69
CA ALA A 96 -9.19 -6.33 -5.44
C ALA A 96 -8.01 -6.68 -4.53
N VAL A 97 -8.21 -7.61 -3.62
CA VAL A 97 -7.14 -8.22 -2.84
C VAL A 97 -6.49 -9.35 -3.65
N THR A 98 -5.22 -9.64 -3.41
CA THR A 98 -4.48 -10.65 -4.20
C THR A 98 -3.68 -11.55 -3.29
N TRP A 99 -3.74 -12.84 -3.51
CA TRP A 99 -2.88 -13.79 -2.83
C TRP A 99 -1.79 -14.29 -3.78
N MET A 100 -0.56 -13.85 -3.56
CA MET A 100 0.61 -14.23 -4.34
C MET A 100 1.21 -15.54 -3.81
N TYR A 101 1.95 -16.24 -4.66
CA TYR A 101 2.67 -17.44 -4.29
C TYR A 101 3.97 -17.60 -5.09
N PHE A 102 4.91 -18.35 -4.53
CA PHE A 102 6.07 -18.81 -5.24
C PHE A 102 5.81 -20.17 -5.86
N VAL A 103 6.32 -20.36 -7.06
CA VAL A 103 6.33 -21.64 -7.76
C VAL A 103 7.77 -22.15 -7.77
N GLN A 104 8.00 -23.33 -7.23
CA GLN A 104 9.31 -23.96 -7.16
C GLN A 104 9.33 -25.23 -8.00
N ARG A 105 10.31 -25.35 -8.90
CA ARG A 105 10.55 -26.57 -9.65
C ARG A 105 11.13 -27.65 -8.72
N LEU A 106 10.58 -28.86 -8.77
CA LEU A 106 11.06 -30.00 -8.01
C LEU A 106 12.35 -30.55 -8.63
N PRO A 107 13.25 -31.15 -7.82
CA PRO A 107 14.44 -31.79 -8.33
C PRO A 107 14.11 -32.88 -9.38
N GLY A 108 14.77 -32.84 -10.51
CA GLY A 108 14.57 -33.78 -11.62
C GLY A 108 13.44 -33.41 -12.59
N ALA A 109 12.62 -32.42 -12.28
CA ALA A 109 11.63 -31.94 -13.24
C ALA A 109 12.25 -31.10 -14.35
N SER A 110 11.76 -31.28 -15.57
CA SER A 110 12.18 -30.45 -16.70
C SER A 110 11.58 -29.05 -16.61
N PRO A 111 12.32 -28.01 -17.06
CA PRO A 111 11.73 -26.69 -17.20
C PRO A 111 10.55 -26.70 -18.17
N VAL A 112 9.45 -26.08 -17.79
CA VAL A 112 8.35 -25.82 -18.73
C VAL A 112 8.68 -24.58 -19.52
N THR A 113 8.74 -24.72 -20.85
CA THR A 113 9.09 -23.66 -21.79
C THR A 113 7.86 -23.02 -22.44
N GLU A 114 6.70 -23.66 -22.31
CA GLU A 114 5.41 -23.17 -22.84
C GLU A 114 4.46 -22.76 -21.72
N GLY A 115 3.51 -21.89 -22.04
CA GLY A 115 2.51 -21.43 -21.06
C GLY A 115 1.65 -22.56 -20.52
N LEU A 116 1.63 -22.75 -19.21
CA LEU A 116 0.67 -23.64 -18.58
C LEU A 116 -0.73 -23.00 -18.56
N PRO A 117 -1.80 -23.78 -18.72
CA PRO A 117 -3.17 -23.28 -18.68
C PRO A 117 -3.60 -22.97 -17.24
N LEU A 118 -2.94 -22.02 -16.59
CA LEU A 118 -3.26 -21.58 -15.23
C LEU A 118 -4.56 -20.77 -15.28
N GLY A 119 -5.57 -21.25 -14.58
CA GLY A 119 -6.94 -20.74 -14.69
C GLY A 119 -7.36 -19.82 -13.55
N VAL A 120 -6.42 -19.24 -12.81
CA VAL A 120 -6.68 -18.44 -11.60
C VAL A 120 -7.77 -17.39 -11.76
N SER A 121 -7.94 -16.89 -12.96
CA SER A 121 -8.86 -15.79 -13.23
C SER A 121 -10.23 -16.22 -13.74
N VAL A 122 -10.43 -17.48 -14.07
CA VAL A 122 -11.65 -17.93 -14.77
C VAL A 122 -12.92 -17.72 -13.96
N LYS A 123 -12.85 -17.90 -12.63
CA LYS A 123 -14.01 -17.68 -11.74
C LYS A 123 -14.19 -16.26 -11.25
N THR A 124 -13.17 -15.42 -11.40
CA THR A 124 -13.16 -14.08 -10.84
C THR A 124 -13.45 -12.99 -11.87
N GLY A 125 -13.69 -13.37 -13.13
CA GLY A 125 -13.93 -12.43 -14.23
C GLY A 125 -12.70 -11.63 -14.67
N ILE A 126 -11.56 -11.82 -14.02
CA ILE A 126 -10.28 -11.29 -14.50
C ILE A 126 -9.81 -12.24 -15.60
N PRO A 127 -9.55 -11.76 -16.83
CA PRO A 127 -9.06 -12.64 -17.87
C PRO A 127 -7.75 -13.29 -17.43
N PRO A 128 -7.53 -14.57 -17.79
CA PRO A 128 -6.21 -15.14 -17.68
C PRO A 128 -5.28 -14.19 -18.43
N ARG A 129 -4.48 -13.45 -17.72
CA ARG A 129 -3.32 -12.87 -18.31
C ARG A 129 -2.41 -14.04 -18.52
N GLY A 130 -2.30 -14.53 -19.75
CA GLY A 130 -1.50 -15.69 -20.12
C GLY A 130 -0.04 -15.61 -19.72
N HIS A 131 0.34 -14.63 -18.93
CA HIS A 131 1.70 -14.40 -18.49
C HIS A 131 1.75 -13.59 -17.22
N VAL A 132 0.69 -13.58 -16.46
CA VAL A 132 0.78 -12.92 -15.18
C VAL A 132 1.61 -13.74 -14.24
N GLY A 133 2.63 -13.26 -14.00
CA GLY A 133 3.61 -13.79 -13.18
C GLY A 133 4.58 -14.45 -14.08
N VAL A 134 5.56 -14.10 -14.10
CA VAL A 134 6.85 -14.67 -14.18
C VAL A 134 6.87 -16.13 -14.66
N TRP A 135 5.73 -16.71 -14.98
CA TRP A 135 5.64 -18.10 -15.29
C TRP A 135 4.79 -18.41 -16.53
N PRO A 136 5.40 -19.03 -17.50
CA PRO A 136 6.78 -18.83 -17.94
C PRO A 136 6.89 -17.41 -18.46
N SER A 137 7.66 -16.58 -17.80
CA SER A 137 7.95 -15.23 -18.27
C SER A 137 9.19 -15.25 -19.14
N GLU A 138 9.45 -14.16 -19.85
CA GLU A 138 10.74 -13.93 -20.48
C GLU A 138 11.89 -14.07 -19.47
N GLU A 139 11.65 -13.78 -18.20
CA GLU A 139 12.62 -13.90 -17.13
C GLU A 139 12.87 -15.37 -16.74
N ALA A 140 11.84 -16.20 -16.69
CA ALA A 140 11.99 -17.64 -16.52
C ALA A 140 12.71 -18.29 -17.71
N GLN A 141 12.51 -17.74 -18.93
CA GLN A 141 13.25 -18.18 -20.12
C GLN A 141 14.71 -17.71 -20.08
N ARG A 142 14.98 -16.52 -19.54
CA ARG A 142 16.36 -16.01 -19.34
C ARG A 142 17.09 -16.73 -18.22
N HIS A 143 16.38 -17.29 -17.23
CA HIS A 143 16.94 -17.98 -16.07
C HIS A 143 16.30 -19.37 -15.88
N PRO A 144 16.41 -20.28 -16.86
CA PRO A 144 15.75 -21.60 -16.81
C PRO A 144 16.20 -22.44 -15.61
N ASP A 145 17.38 -22.16 -15.07
CA ASP A 145 17.95 -22.87 -13.91
C ASP A 145 17.54 -22.28 -12.55
N ALA A 146 16.87 -21.14 -12.52
CA ALA A 146 16.48 -20.49 -11.26
C ALA A 146 15.62 -21.39 -10.37
N GLY A 147 14.74 -22.17 -10.95
CA GLY A 147 13.92 -23.14 -10.22
C GLY A 147 12.88 -22.56 -9.26
N LEU A 148 12.89 -21.24 -9.02
CA LEU A 148 11.97 -20.51 -8.14
C LEU A 148 11.43 -19.27 -8.85
N TYR A 149 10.09 -19.15 -8.87
CA TYR A 149 9.41 -18.06 -9.58
C TYR A 149 8.33 -17.44 -8.69
N LEU A 150 8.10 -16.14 -8.85
CA LEU A 150 7.00 -15.44 -8.22
C LEU A 150 5.77 -15.45 -9.14
N HIS A 151 4.64 -15.89 -8.63
CA HIS A 151 3.34 -15.78 -9.31
C HIS A 151 2.46 -14.74 -8.63
N TRP A 152 1.84 -13.87 -9.43
CA TRP A 152 0.98 -12.80 -8.93
C TRP A 152 -0.30 -13.33 -8.26
N GLY A 153 -0.59 -14.60 -8.41
CA GLY A 153 -1.67 -15.28 -7.75
C GLY A 153 -3.05 -14.83 -8.20
N CYS A 154 -4.00 -14.98 -7.30
CA CYS A 154 -5.40 -14.73 -7.55
C CYS A 154 -5.85 -13.38 -7.00
N ALA A 155 -6.41 -12.53 -7.84
CA ALA A 155 -7.09 -11.31 -7.42
C ALA A 155 -8.58 -11.61 -7.21
N VAL A 156 -9.09 -11.37 -6.01
CA VAL A 156 -10.47 -11.63 -5.63
C VAL A 156 -11.12 -10.38 -5.02
N PRO A 157 -12.45 -10.25 -5.07
CA PRO A 157 -13.14 -9.16 -4.41
C PRO A 157 -13.04 -9.28 -2.89
N CYS A 158 -13.02 -8.13 -2.22
CA CYS A 158 -13.26 -8.01 -0.79
C CYS A 158 -14.25 -6.87 -0.59
N ARG A 159 -15.33 -7.11 0.14
CA ARG A 159 -16.37 -6.07 0.36
C ARG A 159 -15.88 -4.99 1.32
N ASP A 160 -15.20 -5.40 2.37
CA ASP A 160 -14.60 -4.48 3.34
C ASP A 160 -13.26 -5.05 3.81
N THR A 161 -12.17 -4.41 3.39
CA THR A 161 -10.81 -4.80 3.74
C THR A 161 -10.44 -4.52 5.20
N ARG A 162 -11.29 -3.80 5.93
CA ARG A 162 -11.17 -3.52 7.37
C ARG A 162 -11.83 -4.63 8.21
N ASN A 163 -12.74 -5.39 7.59
CA ASN A 163 -13.48 -6.45 8.27
C ASN A 163 -12.75 -7.80 8.14
N PRO A 164 -12.29 -8.41 9.26
CA PRO A 164 -11.56 -9.67 9.23
C PRO A 164 -12.37 -10.85 8.68
N VAL A 165 -13.70 -10.84 8.80
CA VAL A 165 -14.58 -11.88 8.24
C VAL A 165 -14.62 -11.76 6.72
N GLU A 166 -14.71 -10.56 6.16
CA GLU A 166 -14.67 -10.35 4.72
C GLU A 166 -13.30 -10.71 4.13
N LEU A 167 -12.21 -10.39 4.85
CA LEU A 167 -10.87 -10.84 4.47
C LEU A 167 -10.73 -12.36 4.49
N ALA A 168 -11.30 -13.04 5.50
CA ALA A 168 -11.30 -14.51 5.58
C ALA A 168 -12.07 -15.13 4.41
N ARG A 169 -13.23 -14.56 4.01
CA ARG A 169 -13.96 -14.96 2.80
C ARG A 169 -13.12 -14.79 1.54
N SER A 170 -12.41 -13.68 1.41
CA SER A 170 -11.51 -13.42 0.28
C SER A 170 -10.36 -14.42 0.24
N HIS A 171 -9.79 -14.82 1.39
CA HIS A 171 -8.80 -15.90 1.47
C HIS A 171 -9.38 -17.21 0.92
N GLN A 172 -10.59 -17.59 1.34
CA GLN A 172 -11.24 -18.80 0.88
C GLN A 172 -11.47 -18.80 -0.63
N LEU A 173 -11.95 -17.68 -1.18
CA LEU A 173 -12.14 -17.52 -2.63
C LEU A 173 -10.81 -17.62 -3.40
N ALA A 174 -9.75 -16.99 -2.88
CA ALA A 174 -8.44 -17.05 -3.49
C ALA A 174 -7.86 -18.46 -3.44
N TYR A 175 -8.00 -19.15 -2.32
CA TYR A 175 -7.56 -20.54 -2.16
C TYR A 175 -8.24 -21.47 -3.17
N GLN A 176 -9.57 -21.42 -3.28
CA GLN A 176 -10.33 -22.23 -4.23
C GLN A 176 -9.95 -21.96 -5.70
N ALA A 177 -9.59 -20.71 -6.02
CA ALA A 177 -9.14 -20.36 -7.35
C ALA A 177 -7.73 -20.88 -7.65
N MET A 178 -6.83 -20.92 -6.65
CA MET A 178 -5.45 -21.39 -6.80
C MET A 178 -5.32 -22.91 -6.76
N GLU A 179 -6.28 -23.63 -6.17
CA GLU A 179 -6.23 -25.09 -6.03
C GLU A 179 -6.08 -25.81 -7.39
N ARG A 180 -6.73 -25.29 -8.43
CA ARG A 180 -6.61 -25.81 -9.79
C ARG A 180 -5.22 -25.57 -10.38
N ASP A 181 -4.70 -24.38 -10.18
CA ASP A 181 -3.36 -24.02 -10.67
C ASP A 181 -2.29 -24.85 -9.97
N HIS A 182 -2.50 -25.14 -8.69
CA HIS A 182 -1.63 -26.02 -7.92
C HIS A 182 -1.61 -27.45 -8.49
N ALA A 183 -2.76 -28.01 -8.87
CA ALA A 183 -2.84 -29.32 -9.50
C ALA A 183 -2.06 -29.37 -10.82
N VAL A 184 -2.30 -28.39 -11.70
CA VAL A 184 -1.58 -28.28 -13.00
C VAL A 184 -0.08 -28.14 -12.78
N LEU A 185 0.35 -27.28 -11.87
CA LEU A 185 1.77 -27.06 -11.56
C LEU A 185 2.40 -28.35 -11.01
N HIS A 186 1.71 -29.07 -10.14
CA HIS A 186 2.21 -30.31 -9.55
C HIS A 186 2.39 -31.42 -10.61
N GLU A 187 1.45 -31.57 -11.55
CA GLU A 187 1.55 -32.51 -12.67
C GLU A 187 2.79 -32.23 -13.54
N HIS A 188 3.25 -30.98 -13.61
CA HIS A 188 4.45 -30.59 -14.36
C HIS A 188 5.71 -30.51 -13.51
N GLY A 189 5.69 -31.06 -12.30
CA GLY A 189 6.86 -31.14 -11.42
C GLY A 189 7.20 -29.85 -10.67
N TYR A 190 6.18 -29.09 -10.28
CA TYR A 190 6.34 -27.87 -9.47
C TYR A 190 5.57 -27.96 -8.16
N THR A 191 6.03 -27.24 -7.15
CA THR A 191 5.31 -27.02 -5.90
C THR A 191 5.03 -25.54 -5.68
N VAL A 192 4.06 -25.23 -4.84
CA VAL A 192 3.60 -23.87 -4.57
C VAL A 192 3.82 -23.52 -3.11
N HIS A 193 4.40 -22.35 -2.86
CA HIS A 193 4.56 -21.77 -1.54
C HIS A 193 3.73 -20.48 -1.46
N LEU A 194 2.64 -20.53 -0.71
CA LEU A 194 1.73 -19.38 -0.54
C LEU A 194 2.40 -18.29 0.28
N ALA A 195 2.15 -17.04 -0.08
CA ALA A 195 2.49 -15.92 0.78
C ALA A 195 1.74 -16.05 2.13
N PRO A 196 2.34 -15.63 3.26
CA PRO A 196 1.72 -15.79 4.58
C PRO A 196 0.45 -14.95 4.76
N ARG A 197 0.21 -14.01 3.87
CA ARG A 197 -0.96 -13.10 3.91
C ARG A 197 -1.48 -12.80 2.52
N ILE A 198 -2.79 -12.58 2.44
CA ILE A 198 -3.38 -11.96 1.26
C ILE A 198 -2.94 -10.48 1.19
N GLY A 199 -2.60 -10.03 -0.01
CA GLY A 199 -2.20 -8.64 -0.26
C GLY A 199 -3.43 -7.74 -0.34
N VAL A 200 -3.55 -6.83 0.62
CA VAL A 200 -4.58 -5.79 0.65
C VAL A 200 -4.00 -4.52 0.03
N ARG A 201 -4.52 -4.11 -1.13
CA ARG A 201 -4.06 -2.90 -1.83
C ARG A 201 -4.56 -1.63 -1.18
N GLU A 202 -5.81 -1.65 -0.72
CA GLU A 202 -6.51 -0.49 -0.22
C GLU A 202 -7.25 -0.80 1.07
N ALA A 203 -7.22 0.16 2.01
CA ALA A 203 -7.97 0.20 3.24
C ALA A 203 -8.32 1.67 3.52
N ASN A 204 -8.29 2.14 4.77
CA ASN A 204 -8.46 3.56 5.07
C ASN A 204 -7.35 4.40 4.43
N ARG A 205 -7.71 5.57 3.98
CA ARG A 205 -6.83 6.66 3.56
C ARG A 205 -7.05 7.81 4.52
N ILE A 206 -6.05 8.14 5.32
CA ILE A 206 -6.18 9.14 6.40
C ILE A 206 -6.14 10.54 5.79
N VAL A 207 -7.12 11.36 6.10
CA VAL A 207 -7.18 12.73 5.59
C VAL A 207 -6.08 13.58 6.23
N GLY A 208 -5.13 13.99 5.41
CA GLY A 208 -4.05 14.91 5.78
C GLY A 208 -4.40 16.37 5.53
N GLU A 209 -3.45 17.25 5.77
CA GLU A 209 -3.55 18.67 5.41
C GLU A 209 -3.50 18.91 3.88
N TYR A 210 -3.10 17.89 3.14
CA TYR A 210 -3.19 17.80 1.69
C TYR A 210 -3.73 16.43 1.30
N VAL A 211 -4.65 16.38 0.35
CA VAL A 211 -5.16 15.13 -0.24
C VAL A 211 -4.61 15.02 -1.66
N ILE A 212 -3.76 14.04 -1.92
CA ILE A 212 -3.22 13.78 -3.26
C ILE A 212 -4.35 13.27 -4.14
N THR A 213 -4.49 13.83 -5.34
CA THR A 213 -5.57 13.54 -6.27
C THR A 213 -5.06 12.95 -7.59
N GLU A 214 -5.97 12.40 -8.40
CA GLU A 214 -5.68 12.02 -9.79
C GLU A 214 -5.11 13.21 -10.60
N ASN A 215 -5.64 14.42 -10.33
CA ASN A 215 -5.21 15.63 -11.05
C ASN A 215 -3.75 15.99 -10.75
N ASP A 216 -3.29 15.79 -9.52
CA ASP A 216 -1.87 15.99 -9.16
C ASP A 216 -0.97 15.05 -9.96
N ILE A 217 -1.38 13.79 -10.09
CA ILE A 217 -0.61 12.76 -10.78
C ILE A 217 -0.59 13.01 -12.29
N ARG A 218 -1.75 13.25 -12.90
CA ARG A 218 -1.86 13.50 -14.34
C ARG A 218 -1.11 14.75 -14.81
N ASN A 219 -1.09 15.78 -13.95
CA ASN A 219 -0.47 17.04 -14.26
C ASN A 219 0.99 17.14 -13.76
N SER A 220 1.55 16.02 -13.26
CA SER A 220 2.94 16.00 -12.77
C SER A 220 3.21 17.10 -11.74
N VAL A 221 2.31 17.26 -10.76
CA VAL A 221 2.38 18.36 -9.79
C VAL A 221 3.47 18.05 -8.75
N PHE A 222 4.33 19.03 -8.53
CA PHE A 222 5.32 19.04 -7.43
C PHE A 222 4.98 20.16 -6.46
N PRO A 223 4.19 19.92 -5.41
CA PRO A 223 3.90 20.93 -4.40
C PRO A 223 5.18 21.47 -3.75
N PRO A 224 5.18 22.73 -3.26
CA PRO A 224 6.38 23.34 -2.65
C PRO A 224 6.93 22.56 -1.46
N ASP A 225 6.08 21.80 -0.79
CA ASP A 225 6.41 20.95 0.35
C ASP A 225 6.65 19.48 -0.04
N THR A 226 7.03 19.19 -1.28
CA THR A 226 7.37 17.83 -1.74
C THR A 226 8.54 17.26 -0.92
N VAL A 227 8.37 16.05 -0.38
CA VAL A 227 9.36 15.33 0.44
C VAL A 227 9.69 13.93 -0.08
N ALA A 228 8.98 13.47 -1.10
CA ALA A 228 9.29 12.24 -1.84
C ALA A 228 8.84 12.41 -3.29
N VAL A 229 9.47 11.67 -4.19
CA VAL A 229 9.11 11.64 -5.61
C VAL A 229 8.47 10.32 -5.95
N ALA A 230 7.35 10.37 -6.64
CA ALA A 230 6.63 9.21 -7.12
C ALA A 230 6.82 9.07 -8.64
N ASP A 231 7.14 7.85 -9.07
CA ASP A 231 7.32 7.47 -10.48
C ASP A 231 6.57 6.14 -10.74
N TYR A 232 5.26 6.21 -10.73
CA TYR A 232 4.39 5.08 -11.01
C TYR A 232 3.02 5.60 -11.46
N GLY A 233 2.48 5.00 -12.53
CA GLY A 233 1.20 5.40 -13.09
C GLY A 233 -0.01 4.98 -12.26
N LEU A 234 -1.19 5.32 -12.76
CA LEU A 234 -2.46 4.93 -12.14
C LEU A 234 -2.78 3.47 -12.46
N ASP A 235 -2.98 2.66 -11.43
CA ASP A 235 -3.14 1.20 -11.55
C ASP A 235 -4.23 0.66 -10.61
N ILE A 236 -5.49 0.91 -10.97
CA ILE A 236 -6.65 0.44 -10.19
C ILE A 236 -6.98 -1.00 -10.57
N TRP A 237 -6.85 -1.90 -9.61
CA TRP A 237 -7.25 -3.30 -9.75
C TRP A 237 -8.73 -3.50 -9.42
N LYS A 238 -9.55 -3.65 -10.46
CA LYS A 238 -11.00 -3.86 -10.30
C LYS A 238 -11.31 -5.25 -9.74
N PRO A 239 -12.30 -5.38 -8.85
CA PRO A 239 -12.86 -6.68 -8.53
C PRO A 239 -13.57 -7.29 -9.75
N PRO A 240 -13.61 -8.65 -9.81
CA PRO A 240 -14.05 -9.37 -11.00
C PRO A 240 -15.52 -9.21 -11.40
N ALA A 241 -16.34 -8.60 -10.58
CA ALA A 241 -17.78 -8.52 -10.78
C ALA A 241 -18.25 -7.38 -11.69
N LYS A 242 -17.37 -6.45 -12.08
CA LYS A 242 -17.73 -5.34 -12.99
C LYS A 242 -17.33 -5.68 -14.40
N LYS A 243 -18.23 -5.43 -15.38
CA LYS A 243 -18.01 -5.68 -16.80
C LYS A 243 -16.69 -5.08 -17.28
N LYS A 244 -16.01 -5.81 -18.16
CA LYS A 244 -14.79 -5.35 -18.81
C LYS A 244 -15.11 -4.13 -19.66
N HIS A 245 -14.44 -3.03 -19.37
CA HIS A 245 -14.36 -1.91 -20.30
C HIS A 245 -13.03 -1.99 -21.06
N ALA A 246 -13.04 -1.55 -22.30
CA ALA A 246 -11.79 -1.33 -23.01
C ALA A 246 -10.94 -0.28 -22.27
N ARG A 247 -9.62 -0.35 -22.40
CA ARG A 247 -8.70 0.65 -21.82
C ARG A 247 -9.16 2.05 -22.23
N GLY A 248 -9.45 2.93 -21.27
CA GLY A 248 -10.02 4.24 -21.50
C GLY A 248 -11.54 4.28 -21.76
N GLY A 249 -12.25 3.14 -21.63
CA GLY A 249 -13.70 3.09 -21.75
C GLY A 249 -14.41 3.62 -20.49
N HIS A 250 -15.62 4.14 -20.66
CA HIS A 250 -16.46 4.59 -19.55
C HIS A 250 -17.23 3.42 -18.92
N GLY A 251 -17.28 3.37 -17.58
CA GLY A 251 -18.16 2.49 -16.84
C GLY A 251 -19.62 2.93 -16.89
N GLU A 252 -20.56 2.03 -16.57
CA GLU A 252 -21.97 2.36 -16.41
C GLU A 252 -22.21 3.39 -15.29
N ASP A 253 -21.25 3.51 -14.37
CA ASP A 253 -21.22 4.48 -13.26
C ASP A 253 -20.43 5.76 -13.59
N GLY A 254 -20.13 6.00 -14.86
CA GLY A 254 -19.38 7.17 -15.32
C GLY A 254 -17.87 7.13 -15.06
N THR A 255 -17.34 6.05 -14.49
CA THR A 255 -15.90 5.92 -14.25
C THR A 255 -15.13 5.71 -15.54
N VAL A 256 -13.93 6.27 -15.62
CA VAL A 256 -12.94 5.96 -16.68
C VAL A 256 -11.99 4.88 -16.18
N GLU A 257 -11.61 3.94 -17.03
CA GLU A 257 -10.65 2.90 -16.64
C GLU A 257 -9.23 3.48 -16.57
N VAL A 258 -8.61 3.40 -15.39
CA VAL A 258 -7.24 3.88 -15.12
C VAL A 258 -6.30 2.73 -14.70
N PHE A 259 -6.41 1.60 -15.35
CA PHE A 259 -5.54 0.45 -15.12
C PHE A 259 -4.29 0.53 -15.99
N GLY A 260 -3.10 0.58 -15.35
CA GLY A 260 -1.82 0.65 -16.04
C GLY A 260 -1.69 1.91 -16.92
N LEU A 261 -2.25 3.04 -16.47
CA LEU A 261 -2.08 4.32 -17.13
C LEU A 261 -0.75 4.92 -16.72
N GLU A 262 0.18 5.01 -17.66
CA GLU A 262 1.47 5.66 -17.44
C GLU A 262 1.28 7.16 -17.22
N THR A 263 2.02 7.70 -16.27
CA THR A 263 2.06 9.13 -15.94
C THR A 263 3.51 9.58 -15.74
N ALA A 264 3.75 10.87 -15.83
CA ALA A 264 5.04 11.41 -15.44
C ALA A 264 5.22 11.39 -13.91
N ARG A 265 6.43 11.64 -13.45
CA ARG A 265 6.75 11.77 -12.02
C ARG A 265 5.95 12.89 -11.37
N TYR A 266 5.66 12.77 -10.09
CA TYR A 266 4.98 13.78 -9.29
C TYR A 266 5.50 13.80 -7.85
N GLY A 267 5.21 14.87 -7.13
CA GLY A 267 5.67 15.07 -5.76
C GLY A 267 4.70 14.49 -4.72
N ILE A 268 5.23 13.88 -3.68
CA ILE A 268 4.49 13.56 -2.45
C ILE A 268 4.71 14.71 -1.47
N PRO A 269 3.69 15.55 -1.19
CA PRO A 269 3.83 16.68 -0.28
C PRO A 269 3.89 16.23 1.18
N TYR A 270 4.65 16.93 2.00
CA TYR A 270 4.73 16.66 3.44
C TYR A 270 3.37 16.69 4.12
N ARG A 271 2.52 17.66 3.75
CA ARG A 271 1.16 17.80 4.28
C ARG A 271 0.27 16.58 4.05
N ALA A 272 0.58 15.71 3.08
CA ALA A 272 -0.14 14.45 2.90
C ALA A 272 0.22 13.40 3.97
N LEU A 273 1.32 13.59 4.70
CA LEU A 273 1.77 12.74 5.81
C LEU A 273 1.29 13.25 7.18
N VAL A 274 0.75 14.47 7.24
CA VAL A 274 0.30 15.14 8.47
C VAL A 274 -1.22 15.04 8.58
N PRO A 275 -1.77 14.24 9.51
CA PRO A 275 -3.21 14.15 9.73
C PRO A 275 -3.82 15.52 10.06
N ARG A 276 -4.97 15.82 9.43
CA ARG A 276 -5.65 17.10 9.62
C ARG A 276 -6.16 17.30 11.04
N ASP A 277 -6.63 16.24 11.68
CA ASP A 277 -7.45 16.32 12.89
C ASP A 277 -6.68 16.19 14.19
N VAL A 278 -5.49 15.57 14.16
CA VAL A 278 -4.74 15.15 15.34
C VAL A 278 -3.29 15.59 15.25
N ASP A 279 -2.71 16.06 16.36
CA ASP A 279 -1.29 16.39 16.50
C ASP A 279 -0.48 15.19 17.04
N GLY A 280 0.85 15.26 17.03
CA GLY A 280 1.73 14.21 17.54
C GLY A 280 1.74 12.93 16.71
N LEU A 281 1.10 12.93 15.54
CA LEU A 281 0.96 11.80 14.64
C LEU A 281 1.40 12.18 13.22
N LEU A 282 2.08 11.24 12.57
CA LEU A 282 2.32 11.22 11.13
C LEU A 282 1.76 9.91 10.55
N VAL A 283 1.41 9.92 9.29
CA VAL A 283 0.92 8.74 8.56
C VAL A 283 1.79 8.51 7.34
N ALA A 284 2.33 7.30 7.18
CA ALA A 284 3.11 6.92 6.02
C ALA A 284 2.67 5.55 5.49
N GLY A 285 3.04 5.25 4.26
CA GLY A 285 2.59 4.03 3.62
C GLY A 285 1.32 4.24 2.79
N LYS A 286 0.67 3.15 2.40
CA LYS A 286 -0.49 3.22 1.50
C LYS A 286 -1.75 3.84 2.10
N CYS A 287 -1.76 4.12 3.41
CA CYS A 287 -2.84 4.81 4.13
C CYS A 287 -2.61 6.33 4.25
N MET A 288 -1.54 6.89 3.69
CA MET A 288 -1.35 8.34 3.63
C MET A 288 -2.46 9.01 2.81
N SER A 289 -2.53 10.32 2.91
CA SER A 289 -3.64 11.12 2.38
C SER A 289 -3.68 11.17 0.87
N GLY A 290 -4.75 10.68 0.29
CA GLY A 290 -5.03 10.73 -1.13
C GLY A 290 -6.38 10.12 -1.45
N THR A 291 -6.87 10.36 -2.67
CA THR A 291 -8.10 9.77 -3.18
C THR A 291 -7.91 8.28 -3.52
N HIS A 292 -9.00 7.56 -3.76
CA HIS A 292 -8.98 6.19 -4.25
C HIS A 292 -8.12 6.04 -5.51
N ILE A 293 -8.26 6.97 -6.45
CA ILE A 293 -7.53 6.93 -7.72
C ILE A 293 -6.04 7.21 -7.48
N ALA A 294 -5.71 8.26 -6.75
CA ALA A 294 -4.32 8.60 -6.45
C ALA A 294 -3.61 7.50 -5.66
N GLN A 295 -4.30 6.85 -4.72
CA GLN A 295 -3.77 5.75 -3.93
C GLN A 295 -3.33 4.56 -4.82
N SER A 296 -3.96 4.33 -5.95
CA SER A 296 -3.57 3.27 -6.88
C SER A 296 -2.15 3.44 -7.43
N SER A 297 -1.64 4.67 -7.47
CA SER A 297 -0.28 5.01 -7.86
C SER A 297 0.68 4.99 -6.65
N PHE A 298 0.47 5.81 -5.65
CA PHE A 298 1.47 6.00 -4.59
C PHE A 298 1.59 4.83 -3.61
N ARG A 299 0.71 3.82 -3.64
CA ARG A 299 0.76 2.64 -2.74
C ARG A 299 1.92 1.69 -2.99
N VAL A 300 2.66 1.82 -4.09
CA VAL A 300 3.76 0.91 -4.41
C VAL A 300 4.95 1.09 -3.47
N GLN A 301 5.66 -0.01 -3.19
CA GLN A 301 6.70 -0.06 -2.16
C GLN A 301 7.78 1.02 -2.26
N PRO A 302 8.36 1.34 -3.42
CA PRO A 302 9.39 2.38 -3.50
C PRO A 302 8.88 3.74 -3.06
N ILE A 303 7.67 4.13 -3.47
CA ILE A 303 7.09 5.43 -3.13
C ILE A 303 6.78 5.52 -1.63
N VAL A 304 6.13 4.49 -1.07
CA VAL A 304 5.82 4.50 0.36
C VAL A 304 7.06 4.37 1.24
N ALA A 305 8.15 3.79 0.75
CA ALA A 305 9.43 3.78 1.46
C ALA A 305 10.03 5.19 1.54
N GLY A 306 10.00 5.95 0.43
CA GLY A 306 10.42 7.36 0.41
C GLY A 306 9.56 8.22 1.35
N ALA A 307 8.24 8.07 1.32
CA ALA A 307 7.33 8.75 2.24
C ALA A 307 7.61 8.37 3.71
N GLY A 308 7.90 7.09 3.98
CA GLY A 308 8.26 6.60 5.31
C GLY A 308 9.56 7.21 5.83
N GLN A 309 10.58 7.34 4.98
CA GLN A 309 11.83 8.01 5.31
C GLN A 309 11.59 9.49 5.65
N ALA A 310 10.79 10.18 4.86
CA ALA A 310 10.42 11.57 5.12
C ALA A 310 9.68 11.73 6.47
N ALA A 311 8.73 10.84 6.75
CA ALA A 311 8.02 10.83 8.04
C ALA A 311 8.97 10.57 9.22
N GLY A 312 9.94 9.66 9.06
CA GLY A 312 10.96 9.38 10.08
C GLY A 312 11.83 10.58 10.39
N VAL A 313 12.33 11.27 9.34
CA VAL A 313 13.11 12.51 9.49
C VAL A 313 12.28 13.60 10.17
N ALA A 314 11.03 13.78 9.74
CA ALA A 314 10.13 14.77 10.31
C ALA A 314 9.84 14.48 11.80
N ALA A 315 9.57 13.23 12.16
CA ALA A 315 9.33 12.83 13.54
C ALA A 315 10.56 13.09 14.43
N ALA A 316 11.77 12.78 13.93
CA ALA A 316 13.01 13.05 14.64
C ALA A 316 13.25 14.55 14.88
N LEU A 317 13.01 15.38 13.85
CA LEU A 317 13.08 16.84 13.97
C LEU A 317 12.08 17.38 14.97
N ALA A 318 10.81 16.96 14.86
CA ALA A 318 9.73 17.36 15.77
C ALA A 318 10.07 17.00 17.23
N ALA A 319 10.49 15.75 17.47
CA ALA A 319 10.85 15.27 18.79
C ALA A 319 12.09 15.97 19.39
N LYS A 320 13.12 16.25 18.56
CA LYS A 320 14.35 16.94 18.96
C LYS A 320 14.10 18.39 19.34
N HIS A 321 13.29 19.09 18.55
CA HIS A 321 13.05 20.52 18.74
C HIS A 321 11.75 20.82 19.52
N GLN A 322 11.07 19.79 20.04
CA GLN A 322 9.80 19.91 20.78
C GLN A 322 8.74 20.70 19.99
N ARG A 323 8.70 20.48 18.67
CA ARG A 323 7.73 21.07 17.73
C ARG A 323 6.68 20.02 17.37
N ARG A 324 5.48 20.45 17.00
CA ARG A 324 4.50 19.56 16.39
C ARG A 324 4.96 19.22 14.97
N PRO A 325 4.70 18.00 14.46
CA PRO A 325 5.00 17.66 13.06
C PRO A 325 4.48 18.70 12.05
N ARG A 326 3.26 19.20 12.25
CA ARG A 326 2.65 20.19 11.33
C ARG A 326 3.33 21.56 11.29
N ASP A 327 4.14 21.89 12.28
CA ASP A 327 4.88 23.15 12.36
C ASP A 327 6.28 23.07 11.74
N LEU A 328 6.61 21.91 11.11
CA LEU A 328 7.89 21.75 10.43
C LEU A 328 7.82 22.28 9.00
N GLU A 329 8.90 22.93 8.58
CA GLU A 329 9.08 23.33 7.20
C GLU A 329 9.63 22.18 6.36
N ALA A 330 9.03 21.91 5.21
CA ALA A 330 9.45 20.82 4.34
C ALA A 330 10.92 20.95 3.89
N GLU A 331 11.44 22.19 3.80
CA GLU A 331 12.82 22.46 3.47
C GLU A 331 13.80 21.88 4.51
N GLU A 332 13.45 21.94 5.81
CA GLU A 332 14.26 21.33 6.87
C GLU A 332 14.34 19.81 6.68
N ILE A 333 13.23 19.19 6.28
CA ILE A 333 13.14 17.76 6.02
C ILE A 333 13.96 17.40 4.78
N ARG A 334 13.77 18.11 3.64
CA ARG A 334 14.49 17.87 2.39
C ARG A 334 16.00 17.98 2.58
N ARG A 335 16.47 19.00 3.29
CA ARG A 335 17.91 19.18 3.56
C ARG A 335 18.53 17.98 4.26
N LEU A 336 17.79 17.29 5.14
CA LEU A 336 18.26 16.05 5.78
C LEU A 336 18.17 14.87 4.83
N LEU A 337 17.09 14.75 4.05
CA LEU A 337 16.90 13.66 3.09
C LEU A 337 17.94 13.65 1.96
N SER A 338 18.45 14.84 1.59
CA SER A 338 19.47 15.00 0.54
C SER A 338 20.91 14.76 1.01
N ARG A 339 21.12 14.40 2.29
CA ARG A 339 22.45 14.12 2.80
C ARG A 339 23.03 12.82 2.22
N PRO A 340 24.35 12.79 1.91
CA PRO A 340 25.00 11.61 1.32
C PRO A 340 24.97 10.37 2.19
N ASP A 341 24.79 10.52 3.51
CA ASP A 341 24.73 9.44 4.49
C ASP A 341 23.32 8.83 4.65
N GLN A 342 22.33 9.30 3.87
CA GLN A 342 21.00 8.71 3.86
C GLN A 342 20.97 7.43 3.01
N HIS A 343 20.31 6.37 3.51
CA HIS A 343 20.17 5.09 2.80
C HIS A 343 19.33 5.19 1.52
N LEU A 344 18.37 6.11 1.50
CA LEU A 344 17.59 6.45 0.31
C LEU A 344 17.88 7.92 -0.05
N GLN A 345 18.69 8.13 -1.06
CA GLN A 345 18.88 9.47 -1.59
C GLN A 345 17.69 9.82 -2.48
N LEU A 346 16.96 10.85 -2.09
CA LEU A 346 15.89 11.40 -2.90
C LEU A 346 16.41 12.57 -3.72
N ALA A 347 16.45 12.39 -5.04
CA ALA A 347 16.66 13.50 -5.96
C ALA A 347 15.32 14.21 -6.16
N PHE A 348 15.27 15.49 -5.86
CA PHE A 348 14.09 16.36 -6.05
C PHE A 348 14.18 17.21 -7.31
N ASP A 349 15.22 17.01 -8.12
CA ASP A 349 15.51 17.76 -9.36
C ASP A 349 14.78 17.15 -10.58
#